data_4e54913d6c27c7c21d0ccf1f514a24d4
#
_entry.id   4e54913d6c27c7c21d0ccf1f514a24d4
#
_cell.length_a   1.000
_cell.length_b   1.000
_cell.length_c   1.000
_cell.angle_alpha   90.00
_cell.angle_beta   90.00
_cell.angle_gamma   90.00
#
_symmetry.space_group_name_H-M   'P 1'
#
loop_
_entity.id
_entity.type
_entity.pdbx_description
1 polymer ?
#
loop_
_entity_poly.entity_id
_entity_poly.type
_entity_poly.pdbx_seq_one_letter_code
_entity_poly.pdbx_strand_id
1 'polypeptide(L)'
;MILLYISVGFLIYTSFILGMNLIDFKCLKNTIVPDSSEKPKVSICIPARNEASVIERCVTSALKQNYPNFEVLVLDDQSTDGTGEILAELSGIINNLIHIKGKEKPNDWLGKPWACHQLSEAASGEILIFIDADVWLDADAIPKAVSELSDVDAITVWPEQILDSFWE
;
A
#
# COMPACT_ATOMS: atom_id res chain seq x y z
N MET A 1 11.13 3.82 -45.74
CA MET A 1 12.38 4.28 -45.11
C MET A 1 12.15 5.24 -43.95
N ILE A 2 11.42 6.36 -44.11
CA ILE A 2 11.17 7.36 -43.04
C ILE A 2 10.51 6.74 -41.80
N LEU A 3 9.46 5.92 -41.96
CA LEU A 3 8.80 5.21 -40.87
C LEU A 3 9.75 4.30 -40.06
N LEU A 4 10.68 3.65 -40.74
CA LEU A 4 11.69 2.81 -40.09
C LEU A 4 12.64 3.64 -39.21
N TYR A 5 13.10 4.79 -39.68
CA TYR A 5 13.95 5.68 -38.86
C TYR A 5 13.19 6.26 -37.65
N ILE A 6 11.91 6.61 -37.83
CA ILE A 6 11.04 7.07 -36.71
C ILE A 6 10.91 5.96 -35.68
N SER A 7 10.60 4.71 -36.09
CA SER A 7 10.43 3.59 -35.17
C SER A 7 11.73 3.25 -34.42
N VAL A 8 12.88 3.26 -35.11
CA VAL A 8 14.18 3.04 -34.46
C VAL A 8 14.52 4.16 -33.50
N GLY A 9 14.28 5.42 -33.89
CA GLY A 9 14.47 6.57 -32.98
C GLY A 9 13.61 6.48 -31.73
N PHE A 10 12.34 6.09 -31.87
CA PHE A 10 11.43 5.87 -30.72
C PHE A 10 11.91 4.73 -29.81
N LEU A 11 12.36 3.62 -30.38
CA LEU A 11 12.91 2.50 -29.59
C LEU A 11 14.18 2.91 -28.82
N ILE A 12 15.08 3.66 -29.43
CA ILE A 12 16.29 4.16 -28.76
C ILE A 12 15.90 5.10 -27.62
N TYR A 13 14.97 6.01 -27.85
CA TYR A 13 14.49 6.94 -26.84
C TYR A 13 13.84 6.21 -25.65
N THR A 14 12.91 5.28 -25.90
CA THR A 14 12.25 4.51 -24.84
C THR A 14 13.21 3.62 -24.06
N SER A 15 14.20 3.01 -24.74
CA SER A 15 15.25 2.21 -24.10
C SER A 15 16.15 3.08 -23.22
N PHE A 16 16.48 4.29 -23.66
CA PHE A 16 17.24 5.25 -22.84
C PHE A 16 16.49 5.66 -21.58
N ILE A 17 15.20 6.03 -21.70
CA ILE A 17 14.35 6.37 -20.55
C ILE A 17 14.24 5.19 -19.59
N LEU A 18 14.01 3.96 -20.11
CA LEU A 18 13.96 2.76 -19.28
C LEU A 18 15.28 2.55 -18.53
N GLY A 19 16.42 2.71 -19.21
CA GLY A 19 17.74 2.59 -18.57
C GLY A 19 17.95 3.61 -17.45
N MET A 20 17.56 4.87 -17.65
CA MET A 20 17.60 5.90 -16.62
C MET A 20 16.72 5.54 -15.44
N ASN A 21 15.47 5.14 -15.67
CA ASN A 21 14.56 4.75 -14.60
C ASN A 21 15.07 3.56 -13.76
N LEU A 22 15.73 2.57 -14.42
CA LEU A 22 16.32 1.43 -13.70
C LEU A 22 17.49 1.82 -12.79
N ILE A 23 18.25 2.86 -13.18
CA ILE A 23 19.37 3.38 -12.37
C ILE A 23 18.84 4.17 -11.16
N ASP A 24 17.76 4.96 -11.37
CA ASP A 24 17.17 5.81 -10.33
C ASP A 24 16.24 5.03 -9.40
N PHE A 25 15.89 3.78 -9.75
CA PHE A 25 14.97 2.97 -8.94
C PHE A 25 15.62 2.55 -7.63
N LYS A 26 15.15 3.14 -6.53
CA LYS A 26 15.59 2.79 -5.18
C LYS A 26 14.81 1.59 -4.66
N CYS A 27 15.50 0.62 -4.11
CA CYS A 27 14.86 -0.52 -3.43
C CYS A 27 14.73 -0.22 -1.93
N LEU A 28 13.50 -0.19 -1.42
CA LEU A 28 13.19 0.03 0.00
C LEU A 28 13.89 -0.99 0.92
N LYS A 29 14.14 -2.20 0.43
CA LYS A 29 14.85 -3.28 1.14
C LYS A 29 16.24 -2.87 1.62
N ASN A 30 16.90 -1.96 0.89
CA ASN A 30 18.25 -1.49 1.18
C ASN A 30 18.28 -0.22 2.06
N THR A 31 17.12 0.33 2.43
CA THR A 31 17.04 1.54 3.24
C THR A 31 17.53 1.27 4.66
N ILE A 32 18.44 2.10 5.13
CA ILE A 32 18.94 2.08 6.51
C ILE A 32 17.98 2.93 7.35
N VAL A 33 17.39 2.32 8.37
CA VAL A 33 16.50 3.03 9.30
C VAL A 33 17.37 3.70 10.37
N PRO A 34 17.42 5.04 10.44
CA PRO A 34 18.15 5.73 11.49
C PRO A 34 17.47 5.48 12.86
N ASP A 35 18.27 5.44 13.91
CA ASP A 35 17.76 5.42 15.29
C ASP A 35 17.34 6.85 15.69
N SER A 36 16.20 7.29 15.14
CA SER A 36 15.66 8.60 15.46
C SER A 36 14.76 8.53 16.69
N SER A 37 14.84 9.56 17.54
CA SER A 37 13.94 9.69 18.71
C SER A 37 12.50 10.06 18.32
N GLU A 38 12.30 10.63 17.14
CA GLU A 38 10.98 11.00 16.62
C GLU A 38 10.40 9.84 15.81
N LYS A 39 9.26 9.33 16.28
CA LYS A 39 8.50 8.27 15.61
C LYS A 39 7.07 8.75 15.44
N PRO A 40 6.78 9.47 14.32
CA PRO A 40 5.45 9.99 14.03
C PRO A 40 4.43 8.85 14.00
N LYS A 41 3.19 9.14 14.36
CA LYS A 41 2.13 8.14 14.29
C LYS A 41 1.83 7.79 12.84
N VAL A 42 1.79 6.50 12.53
CA VAL A 42 1.50 5.96 11.20
C VAL A 42 0.11 5.32 11.20
N SER A 43 -0.72 5.66 10.22
CA SER A 43 -1.96 4.94 9.93
C SER A 43 -1.79 4.11 8.66
N ILE A 44 -1.86 2.78 8.80
CA ILE A 44 -1.87 1.84 7.67
C ILE A 44 -3.31 1.67 7.23
N CYS A 45 -3.63 2.13 6.03
CA CYS A 45 -4.96 2.22 5.46
C CYS A 45 -5.17 1.15 4.38
N ILE A 46 -6.12 0.24 4.58
CA ILE A 46 -6.39 -0.90 3.70
C ILE A 46 -7.83 -0.84 3.19
N PRO A 47 -8.08 -0.39 1.97
CA PRO A 47 -9.40 -0.53 1.35
C PRO A 47 -9.59 -1.98 0.89
N ALA A 48 -10.66 -2.64 1.32
CA ALA A 48 -10.96 -4.02 0.99
C ALA A 48 -12.36 -4.16 0.37
N ARG A 49 -12.47 -4.97 -0.67
CA ARG A 49 -13.75 -5.34 -1.26
C ARG A 49 -13.68 -6.73 -1.89
N ASN A 50 -14.37 -7.71 -1.30
CA ASN A 50 -14.36 -9.10 -1.72
C ASN A 50 -12.96 -9.72 -1.72
N GLU A 51 -12.28 -9.62 -0.58
CA GLU A 51 -10.89 -10.06 -0.37
C GLU A 51 -10.78 -11.15 0.70
N ALA A 52 -11.86 -11.93 0.94
CA ALA A 52 -11.93 -12.93 2.02
C ALA A 52 -10.75 -13.92 2.00
N SER A 53 -10.20 -14.25 0.83
CA SER A 53 -9.10 -15.21 0.69
C SER A 53 -7.74 -14.69 1.13
N VAL A 54 -7.53 -13.38 1.17
CA VAL A 54 -6.21 -12.75 1.38
C VAL A 54 -6.17 -11.73 2.52
N ILE A 55 -7.33 -11.18 2.93
CA ILE A 55 -7.40 -10.09 3.89
C ILE A 55 -6.77 -10.40 5.25
N GLU A 56 -6.94 -11.62 5.77
CA GLU A 56 -6.36 -12.04 7.04
C GLU A 56 -4.83 -11.98 6.99
N ARG A 57 -4.21 -12.45 5.89
CA ARG A 57 -2.77 -12.40 5.67
C ARG A 57 -2.27 -10.96 5.58
N CYS A 58 -2.96 -10.11 4.82
CA CYS A 58 -2.63 -8.70 4.68
C CYS A 58 -2.62 -8.00 6.05
N VAL A 59 -3.73 -8.08 6.79
CA VAL A 59 -3.89 -7.47 8.12
C VAL A 59 -2.86 -7.99 9.11
N THR A 60 -2.63 -9.31 9.14
CA THR A 60 -1.65 -9.91 10.04
C THR A 60 -0.23 -9.40 9.76
N SER A 61 0.14 -9.20 8.49
CA SER A 61 1.44 -8.65 8.11
C SER A 61 1.58 -7.17 8.50
N ALA A 62 0.50 -6.39 8.31
CA ALA A 62 0.45 -4.98 8.71
C ALA A 62 0.57 -4.79 10.23
N LEU A 63 0.06 -5.72 11.02
CA LEU A 63 0.14 -5.68 12.49
C LEU A 63 1.51 -6.12 13.05
N LYS A 64 2.34 -6.80 12.25
CA LYS A 64 3.67 -7.30 12.65
C LYS A 64 4.82 -6.33 12.37
N GLN A 65 4.55 -5.05 12.23
CA GLN A 65 5.59 -4.07 11.92
C GLN A 65 6.50 -3.76 13.10
N ASN A 66 7.81 -3.66 12.87
CA ASN A 66 8.81 -3.22 13.82
C ASN A 66 8.77 -1.69 14.01
N TYR A 67 7.59 -1.15 14.26
CA TYR A 67 7.35 0.28 14.45
C TYR A 67 6.45 0.49 15.68
N PRO A 68 6.81 1.35 16.66
CA PRO A 68 6.12 1.38 17.94
C PRO A 68 4.80 2.18 17.93
N ASN A 69 4.63 3.11 17.02
CA ASN A 69 3.53 4.09 17.03
C ASN A 69 2.71 4.02 15.74
N PHE A 70 1.84 3.02 15.63
CA PHE A 70 0.98 2.84 14.46
C PHE A 70 -0.38 2.27 14.80
N GLU A 71 -1.30 2.42 13.88
CA GLU A 71 -2.61 1.79 13.83
C GLU A 71 -2.88 1.20 12.45
N VAL A 72 -3.75 0.21 12.38
CA VAL A 72 -4.21 -0.40 11.12
C VAL A 72 -5.69 -0.13 10.96
N LEU A 73 -6.09 0.52 9.87
CA LEU A 73 -7.47 0.76 9.51
C LEU A 73 -7.82 -0.05 8.28
N VAL A 74 -8.86 -0.85 8.36
CA VAL A 74 -9.38 -1.60 7.21
C VAL A 74 -10.81 -1.17 6.95
N LEU A 75 -11.08 -0.73 5.73
CA LEU A 75 -12.43 -0.37 5.31
C LEU A 75 -12.99 -1.46 4.39
N ASP A 76 -14.07 -2.08 4.84
CA ASP A 76 -14.87 -3.02 4.04
C ASP A 76 -15.84 -2.22 3.15
N ASP A 77 -15.52 -2.13 1.86
CA ASP A 77 -16.35 -1.45 0.86
C ASP A 77 -17.50 -2.36 0.37
N GLN A 78 -18.40 -2.75 1.29
CA GLN A 78 -19.61 -3.52 1.02
C GLN A 78 -19.32 -4.89 0.39
N SER A 79 -18.40 -5.65 0.98
CA SER A 79 -18.10 -7.01 0.55
C SER A 79 -19.29 -7.96 0.75
N THR A 80 -19.34 -9.01 -0.07
CA THR A 80 -20.40 -10.03 -0.07
C THR A 80 -19.86 -11.46 0.04
N ASP A 81 -18.54 -11.62 0.24
CA ASP A 81 -17.82 -12.89 0.21
C ASP A 81 -17.34 -13.39 1.59
N GLY A 82 -17.67 -12.69 2.67
CA GLY A 82 -17.22 -13.01 4.02
C GLY A 82 -16.05 -12.13 4.51
N THR A 83 -15.55 -11.19 3.71
CA THR A 83 -14.48 -10.27 4.14
C THR A 83 -14.85 -9.50 5.41
N GLY A 84 -16.08 -8.98 5.48
CA GLY A 84 -16.55 -8.18 6.61
C GLY A 84 -16.63 -8.98 7.92
N GLU A 85 -17.02 -10.25 7.86
CA GLU A 85 -17.07 -11.17 9.00
C GLU A 85 -15.67 -11.45 9.54
N ILE A 86 -14.70 -11.73 8.66
CA ILE A 86 -13.29 -11.94 9.03
C ILE A 86 -12.73 -10.68 9.72
N LEU A 87 -12.97 -9.50 9.17
CA LEU A 87 -12.51 -8.24 9.75
C LEU A 87 -13.16 -7.93 11.11
N ALA A 88 -14.44 -8.25 11.26
CA ALA A 88 -15.14 -8.07 12.55
C ALA A 88 -14.57 -8.98 13.65
N GLU A 89 -14.24 -10.23 13.31
CA GLU A 89 -13.61 -11.18 14.23
C GLU A 89 -12.20 -10.69 14.63
N LEU A 90 -11.36 -10.36 13.67
CA LEU A 90 -9.99 -9.87 13.91
C LEU A 90 -9.97 -8.59 14.76
N SER A 91 -10.83 -7.63 14.46
CA SER A 91 -10.89 -6.36 15.21
C SER A 91 -11.45 -6.50 16.63
N GLY A 92 -12.23 -7.55 16.90
CA GLY A 92 -12.70 -7.88 18.24
C GLY A 92 -11.60 -8.40 19.18
N ILE A 93 -10.47 -8.86 18.61
CA ILE A 93 -9.36 -9.48 19.37
C ILE A 93 -8.14 -8.56 19.42
N ILE A 94 -7.92 -7.71 18.40
CA ILE A 94 -6.68 -6.97 18.17
C ILE A 94 -6.93 -5.46 18.38
N ASN A 95 -6.33 -4.90 19.43
CA ASN A 95 -6.55 -3.50 19.82
C ASN A 95 -6.09 -2.45 18.80
N ASN A 96 -5.07 -2.75 17.99
CA ASN A 96 -4.50 -1.81 17.01
C ASN A 96 -5.17 -1.93 15.63
N LEU A 97 -6.22 -2.75 15.51
CA LEU A 97 -6.99 -2.93 14.28
C LEU A 97 -8.34 -2.25 14.37
N ILE A 98 -8.61 -1.35 13.45
CA ILE A 98 -9.87 -0.61 13.33
C ILE A 98 -10.58 -1.08 12.08
N HIS A 99 -11.71 -1.79 12.23
CA HIS A 99 -12.57 -2.17 11.12
C HIS A 99 -13.64 -1.10 10.89
N ILE A 100 -13.71 -0.60 9.66
CA ILE A 100 -14.64 0.43 9.21
C ILE A 100 -15.57 -0.16 8.15
N LYS A 101 -16.87 0.01 8.33
CA LYS A 101 -17.85 -0.30 7.28
C LYS A 101 -17.96 0.88 6.33
N GLY A 102 -17.67 0.65 5.05
CA GLY A 102 -17.75 1.67 4.00
C GLY A 102 -19.16 2.23 3.83
N LYS A 103 -19.24 3.55 3.70
CA LYS A 103 -20.49 4.25 3.35
C LYS A 103 -20.78 4.06 1.87
N GLU A 104 -22.05 4.19 1.51
CA GLU A 104 -22.47 4.17 0.12
C GLU A 104 -21.71 5.21 -0.71
N LYS A 105 -21.26 4.79 -1.89
CA LYS A 105 -20.44 5.61 -2.77
C LYS A 105 -21.29 6.71 -3.46
N PRO A 106 -20.92 8.00 -3.37
CA PRO A 106 -21.54 9.04 -4.15
C PRO A 106 -21.38 8.82 -5.68
N ASN A 107 -22.31 9.35 -6.47
CA ASN A 107 -22.35 9.11 -7.91
C ASN A 107 -21.13 9.64 -8.68
N ASP A 108 -20.47 10.68 -8.18
CA ASP A 108 -19.29 11.34 -8.74
C ASP A 108 -17.96 10.75 -8.29
N TRP A 109 -17.99 9.70 -7.45
CA TRP A 109 -16.77 9.02 -6.96
C TRP A 109 -16.58 7.66 -7.63
N LEU A 110 -15.33 7.23 -7.74
CA LEU A 110 -14.94 5.84 -8.01
C LEU A 110 -14.85 5.06 -6.69
N GLY A 111 -15.03 3.74 -6.72
CA GLY A 111 -15.08 2.90 -5.51
C GLY A 111 -13.83 3.02 -4.64
N LYS A 112 -12.67 2.62 -5.17
CA LYS A 112 -11.40 2.64 -4.42
C LYS A 112 -11.00 4.05 -3.92
N PRO A 113 -11.07 5.13 -4.72
CA PRO A 113 -10.82 6.48 -4.21
C PRO A 113 -11.76 6.88 -3.08
N TRP A 114 -13.05 6.50 -3.13
CA TRP A 114 -13.99 6.76 -2.05
C TRP A 114 -13.65 6.00 -0.77
N ALA A 115 -13.25 4.75 -0.88
CA ALA A 115 -12.77 3.97 0.25
C ALA A 115 -11.50 4.58 0.89
N CYS A 116 -10.52 4.98 0.07
CA CYS A 116 -9.31 5.66 0.53
C CYS A 116 -9.61 7.01 1.20
N HIS A 117 -10.56 7.80 0.68
CA HIS A 117 -11.00 9.04 1.31
C HIS A 117 -11.59 8.80 2.70
N GLN A 118 -12.49 7.82 2.85
CA GLN A 118 -13.07 7.49 4.14
C GLN A 118 -12.00 7.01 5.14
N LEU A 119 -11.01 6.24 4.68
CA LEU A 119 -9.87 5.82 5.51
C LEU A 119 -9.04 7.02 5.96
N SER A 120 -8.75 7.97 5.07
CA SER A 120 -7.99 9.18 5.41
C SER A 120 -8.70 10.06 6.44
N GLU A 121 -10.03 10.12 6.38
CA GLU A 121 -10.88 10.86 7.36
C GLU A 121 -10.88 10.20 8.74
N ALA A 122 -10.74 8.87 8.79
CA ALA A 122 -10.77 8.09 10.04
C ALA A 122 -9.38 7.93 10.66
N ALA A 123 -8.33 8.11 9.88
CA ALA A 123 -6.95 7.96 10.32
C ALA A 123 -6.54 9.05 11.30
N SER A 124 -5.75 8.69 12.32
CA SER A 124 -5.23 9.63 13.31
C SER A 124 -3.70 9.79 13.26
N GLY A 125 -3.03 9.10 12.33
CA GLY A 125 -1.59 9.20 12.10
C GLY A 125 -1.20 10.45 11.32
N GLU A 126 0.02 10.91 11.56
CA GLU A 126 0.66 12.00 10.81
C GLU A 126 1.08 11.52 9.42
N ILE A 127 1.37 10.23 9.30
CA ILE A 127 1.73 9.58 8.04
C ILE A 127 0.65 8.57 7.68
N LEU A 128 0.14 8.65 6.45
CA LEU A 128 -0.82 7.69 5.91
C LEU A 128 -0.13 6.77 4.92
N ILE A 129 -0.25 5.47 5.12
CA ILE A 129 0.28 4.45 4.22
C ILE A 129 -0.90 3.65 3.66
N PHE A 130 -1.15 3.76 2.37
CA PHE A 130 -2.18 3.00 1.68
C PHE A 130 -1.58 1.75 1.06
N ILE A 131 -2.16 0.59 1.37
CA ILE A 131 -1.80 -0.70 0.75
C ILE A 131 -3.04 -1.42 0.25
N ASP A 132 -2.90 -2.20 -0.80
CA ASP A 132 -3.97 -3.04 -1.31
C ASP A 132 -4.18 -4.27 -0.40
N ALA A 133 -5.40 -4.79 -0.38
CA ALA A 133 -5.77 -5.90 0.51
C ALA A 133 -5.11 -7.24 0.14
N ASP A 134 -4.54 -7.36 -1.06
CA ASP A 134 -3.77 -8.49 -1.56
C ASP A 134 -2.25 -8.35 -1.37
N VAL A 135 -1.81 -7.26 -0.71
CA VAL A 135 -0.40 -6.98 -0.38
C VAL A 135 -0.11 -7.39 1.05
N TRP A 136 1.08 -7.94 1.31
CA TRP A 136 1.60 -8.15 2.66
C TRP A 136 2.98 -7.54 2.83
N LEU A 137 3.22 -7.06 4.04
CA LEU A 137 4.40 -6.28 4.37
C LEU A 137 5.46 -7.13 5.10
N ASP A 138 6.72 -6.91 4.75
CA ASP A 138 7.82 -7.32 5.61
C ASP A 138 7.78 -6.52 6.93
N ALA A 139 8.29 -7.10 8.02
CA ALA A 139 8.25 -6.48 9.35
C ALA A 139 8.93 -5.09 9.44
N ASP A 140 9.87 -4.81 8.55
CA ASP A 140 10.61 -3.54 8.48
C ASP A 140 10.10 -2.59 7.39
N ALA A 141 8.97 -2.89 6.74
CA ALA A 141 8.46 -2.07 5.65
C ALA A 141 8.11 -0.65 6.11
N ILE A 142 7.39 -0.52 7.23
CA ILE A 142 6.96 0.78 7.75
C ILE A 142 8.14 1.64 8.21
N PRO A 143 9.07 1.18 9.06
CA PRO A 143 10.21 2.02 9.46
C PRO A 143 11.06 2.46 8.26
N LYS A 144 11.23 1.63 7.25
CA LYS A 144 11.94 1.99 6.01
C LYS A 144 11.19 3.05 5.20
N ALA A 145 9.87 2.89 5.03
CA ALA A 145 9.03 3.86 4.34
C ALA A 145 9.05 5.23 5.04
N VAL A 146 8.93 5.25 6.37
CA VAL A 146 9.02 6.48 7.17
C VAL A 146 10.38 7.16 7.01
N SER A 147 11.47 6.39 6.96
CA SER A 147 12.83 6.93 6.75
C SER A 147 12.98 7.60 5.38
N GLU A 148 12.37 7.06 4.33
CA GLU A 148 12.42 7.66 2.98
C GLU A 148 11.55 8.91 2.82
N LEU A 149 10.61 9.15 3.73
CA LEU A 149 9.77 10.36 3.76
C LEU A 149 10.47 11.59 4.36
N SER A 150 11.69 11.46 4.89
CA SER A 150 12.37 12.57 5.59
C SER A 150 12.55 13.83 4.76
N ASP A 151 12.69 13.72 3.45
CA ASP A 151 13.00 14.81 2.52
C ASP A 151 11.92 15.03 1.45
N VAL A 152 10.83 14.30 1.50
CA VAL A 152 9.75 14.35 0.50
C VAL A 152 8.37 14.22 1.13
N ASP A 153 7.35 14.80 0.50
CA ASP A 153 5.97 14.79 1.01
C ASP A 153 5.21 13.49 0.72
N ALA A 154 5.65 12.72 -0.28
CA ALA A 154 5.03 11.45 -0.65
C ALA A 154 6.02 10.51 -1.34
N ILE A 155 5.84 9.21 -1.12
CA ILE A 155 6.55 8.15 -1.82
C ILE A 155 5.56 7.13 -2.38
N THR A 156 5.93 6.50 -3.49
CA THR A 156 5.23 5.33 -4.02
C THR A 156 6.19 4.16 -4.00
N VAL A 157 5.73 3.03 -3.47
CA VAL A 157 6.51 1.78 -3.42
C VAL A 157 5.84 0.77 -4.35
N TRP A 158 6.65 0.15 -5.21
CA TRP A 158 6.19 -0.95 -6.04
C TRP A 158 6.43 -2.27 -5.29
N PRO A 159 5.38 -3.07 -5.00
CA PRO A 159 5.54 -4.33 -4.31
C PRO A 159 6.24 -5.38 -5.20
N GLU A 160 6.97 -6.30 -4.58
CA GLU A 160 7.48 -7.47 -5.26
C GLU A 160 6.32 -8.36 -5.70
N GLN A 161 6.26 -8.71 -6.98
CA GLN A 161 5.23 -9.60 -7.51
C GLN A 161 5.68 -11.06 -7.34
N ILE A 162 4.84 -11.85 -6.67
CA ILE A 162 5.03 -13.29 -6.58
C ILE A 162 4.25 -13.92 -7.73
N LEU A 163 4.99 -14.47 -8.69
CA LEU A 163 4.43 -15.12 -9.86
C LEU A 163 4.51 -16.63 -9.67
N ASP A 164 3.40 -17.32 -9.78
CA ASP A 164 3.34 -18.79 -9.68
C ASP A 164 3.77 -19.47 -10.99
N SER A 165 3.74 -18.74 -12.10
CA SER A 165 4.13 -19.26 -13.41
C SER A 165 4.80 -18.18 -14.27
N PHE A 166 5.56 -18.61 -15.30
CA PHE A 166 6.23 -17.70 -16.27
C PHE A 166 5.24 -16.86 -17.09
N TRP A 167 3.96 -17.23 -17.13
CA TRP A 167 2.94 -16.61 -17.98
C TRP A 167 1.93 -15.73 -17.21
N GLU A 168 2.11 -15.57 -15.91
CA GLU A 168 1.34 -14.65 -15.06
C GLU A 168 2.00 -13.24 -14.95
#